data_4ae291100dbd87284145d3d672df5376
#
_entry.id   4ae291100dbd87284145d3d672df5376
#
_cell.length_a   1.000
_cell.length_b   1.000
_cell.length_c   1.000
_cell.angle_alpha   90.00
_cell.angle_beta   90.00
_cell.angle_gamma   90.00
#
_symmetry.space_group_name_H-M   'P 1'
#
loop_
_entity.id
_entity.type
_entity.pdbx_description
1 polymer ?
#
loop_
_entity_poly.entity_id
_entity_poly.type
_entity_poly.pdbx_seq_one_letter_code
_entity_poly.pdbx_strand_id
1 'polypeptide(L)'
;MIETMRAANGAGLAAPQIGVDLHLVIFGTDAPNPRYPDAPLIPFTVLLNPTIQPESPAEEEGWEGCLSVPGLRGLVPRWLSIAYSGFNAYGDPIQRSATGFHARVVQHECDHLDGVLYPMRMTDMSQFGFTEVLFPELVGRDDD
;
A
#
# COMPACT_ATOMS: atom_id res chain seq x y z
N MET A 1 8.09 -3.29 13.09
CA MET A 1 7.28 -3.07 11.85
C MET A 1 7.32 -4.24 10.88
N ILE A 2 8.50 -4.75 10.57
CA ILE A 2 8.65 -5.85 9.59
C ILE A 2 7.86 -7.09 10.01
N GLU A 3 7.99 -7.50 11.26
CA GLU A 3 7.28 -8.65 11.79
C GLU A 3 5.76 -8.47 11.73
N THR A 4 5.27 -7.27 12.06
CA THR A 4 3.84 -6.94 12.01
C THR A 4 3.31 -7.04 10.57
N MET A 5 4.04 -6.47 9.62
CA MET A 5 3.65 -6.53 8.21
C MET A 5 3.57 -7.97 7.71
N ARG A 6 4.59 -8.78 8.01
CA ARG A 6 4.64 -10.17 7.56
C ARG A 6 3.58 -11.04 8.23
N ALA A 7 3.37 -10.85 9.53
CA ALA A 7 2.36 -11.61 10.26
C ALA A 7 0.95 -11.35 9.75
N ALA A 8 0.68 -10.13 9.26
CA ALA A 8 -0.63 -9.74 8.74
C ALA A 8 -0.75 -9.90 7.22
N ASN A 9 0.26 -10.47 6.54
CA ASN A 9 0.30 -10.63 5.09
C ASN A 9 0.17 -9.29 4.34
N GLY A 10 0.69 -8.20 4.92
CA GLY A 10 0.63 -6.90 4.31
C GLY A 10 1.66 -6.73 3.20
N ALA A 11 1.30 -6.00 2.14
CA ALA A 11 2.24 -5.58 1.10
C ALA A 11 3.07 -4.38 1.56
N GLY A 12 2.59 -3.67 2.58
CA GLY A 12 3.27 -2.54 3.17
C GLY A 12 2.71 -2.20 4.54
N LEU A 13 3.41 -1.33 5.25
CA LEU A 13 2.99 -0.83 6.55
C LEU A 13 3.64 0.54 6.79
N ALA A 14 2.87 1.47 7.35
CA ALA A 14 3.38 2.77 7.76
C ALA A 14 3.52 2.81 9.27
N ALA A 15 4.53 3.55 9.78
CA ALA A 15 4.79 3.63 11.21
C ALA A 15 3.57 4.08 12.04
N PRO A 16 2.74 5.06 11.59
CA PRO A 16 1.56 5.44 12.35
C PRO A 16 0.56 4.30 12.59
N GLN A 17 0.53 3.28 11.74
CA GLN A 17 -0.39 2.15 11.90
C GLN A 17 -0.09 1.30 13.15
N ILE A 18 1.13 1.38 13.66
CA ILE A 18 1.51 0.71 14.91
C ILE A 18 1.79 1.69 16.05
N GLY A 19 1.28 2.92 15.92
CA GLY A 19 1.38 3.94 16.95
C GLY A 19 2.74 4.63 17.05
N VAL A 20 3.58 4.51 16.03
CA VAL A 20 4.89 5.15 15.98
C VAL A 20 4.80 6.43 15.15
N ASP A 21 5.11 7.57 15.76
CA ASP A 21 5.00 8.87 15.11
C ASP A 21 6.29 9.20 14.34
N LEU A 22 6.50 8.47 13.24
CA LEU A 22 7.64 8.66 12.35
C LEU A 22 7.16 8.63 10.89
N HIS A 23 7.82 9.44 10.04
CA HIS A 23 7.62 9.42 8.60
C HIS A 23 8.40 8.25 7.99
N LEU A 24 7.93 7.05 8.24
CA LEU A 24 8.57 5.80 7.87
C LEU A 24 7.53 4.84 7.34
N VAL A 25 7.80 4.29 6.16
CA VAL A 25 6.99 3.21 5.59
C VAL A 25 7.90 2.05 5.22
N ILE A 26 7.35 0.85 5.24
CA ILE A 26 8.00 -0.35 4.70
C ILE A 26 7.05 -0.98 3.69
N PHE A 27 7.60 -1.60 2.67
CA PHE A 27 6.82 -2.33 1.68
C PHE A 27 7.69 -3.35 0.98
N GLY A 28 7.04 -4.32 0.36
CA GLY A 28 7.72 -5.32 -0.43
C GLY A 28 6.95 -6.63 -0.46
N THR A 29 7.04 -7.32 -1.59
CA THR A 29 6.42 -8.62 -1.79
C THR A 29 7.46 -9.54 -2.42
N ASP A 30 8.36 -10.05 -1.58
CA ASP A 30 9.44 -10.97 -2.02
C ASP A 30 8.93 -12.40 -2.24
N ALA A 31 7.65 -12.65 -1.95
CA ALA A 31 6.96 -13.90 -2.21
C ALA A 31 5.50 -13.58 -2.55
N PRO A 32 4.77 -14.50 -3.22
CA PRO A 32 3.35 -14.25 -3.52
C PRO A 32 2.56 -13.92 -2.26
N ASN A 33 1.76 -12.85 -2.34
CA ASN A 33 0.96 -12.38 -1.22
C ASN A 33 -0.46 -12.93 -1.35
N PRO A 34 -1.01 -13.62 -0.32
CA PRO A 34 -2.37 -14.17 -0.39
C PRO A 34 -3.45 -13.11 -0.62
N ARG A 35 -3.22 -11.88 -0.18
CA ARG A 35 -4.18 -10.77 -0.38
C ARG A 35 -4.20 -10.27 -1.82
N TYR A 36 -3.09 -10.42 -2.54
CA TYR A 36 -2.91 -9.95 -3.91
C TYR A 36 -2.21 -11.03 -4.72
N PRO A 37 -2.88 -12.19 -4.98
CA PRO A 37 -2.20 -13.37 -5.53
C PRO A 37 -1.61 -13.17 -6.93
N ASP A 38 -2.15 -12.23 -7.71
CA ASP A 38 -1.69 -11.95 -9.07
C ASP A 38 -0.78 -10.74 -9.16
N ALA A 39 -0.44 -10.12 -8.02
CA ALA A 39 0.39 -8.91 -8.01
C ALA A 39 1.86 -9.25 -8.28
N PRO A 40 2.60 -8.36 -8.98
CA PRO A 40 4.03 -8.54 -9.18
C PRO A 40 4.79 -8.42 -7.85
N LEU A 41 5.98 -9.02 -7.81
CA LEU A 41 6.86 -8.89 -6.65
C LEU A 41 7.47 -7.49 -6.61
N ILE A 42 7.60 -6.96 -5.40
CA ILE A 42 8.19 -5.63 -5.15
C ILE A 42 9.39 -5.82 -4.24
N PRO A 43 10.55 -5.20 -4.54
CA PRO A 43 11.72 -5.32 -3.66
C PRO A 43 11.38 -4.77 -2.27
N PHE A 44 11.79 -5.51 -1.23
CA PHE A 44 11.58 -5.06 0.15
C PHE A 44 12.32 -3.74 0.36
N THR A 45 11.62 -2.75 0.91
CA THR A 45 12.15 -1.40 1.06
C THR A 45 11.72 -0.83 2.40
N VAL A 46 12.68 -0.20 3.08
CA VAL A 46 12.44 0.68 4.23
C VAL A 46 12.65 2.09 3.71
N LEU A 47 11.64 2.95 3.81
CA LEU A 47 11.67 4.28 3.22
C LEU A 47 11.34 5.34 4.28
N LEU A 48 12.31 6.20 4.55
CA LEU A 48 12.21 7.29 5.52
C LEU A 48 12.03 8.62 4.81
N ASN A 49 11.15 9.45 5.35
CA ASN A 49 10.87 10.81 4.83
C ASN A 49 10.54 10.78 3.33
N PRO A 50 9.55 9.99 2.91
CA PRO A 50 9.27 9.80 1.49
C PRO A 50 8.68 11.05 0.83
N THR A 51 9.01 11.21 -0.45
CA THR A 51 8.41 12.20 -1.35
C THR A 51 7.94 11.48 -2.60
N ILE A 52 6.74 11.80 -3.07
CA ILE A 52 6.15 11.19 -4.26
C ILE A 52 5.79 12.28 -5.26
N GLN A 53 6.08 12.03 -6.54
CA GLN A 53 5.64 12.87 -7.65
C GLN A 53 5.07 12.00 -8.75
N PRO A 54 3.90 12.36 -9.32
CA PRO A 54 3.39 11.64 -10.47
C PRO A 54 4.30 11.88 -11.68
N GLU A 55 4.56 10.80 -12.45
CA GLU A 55 5.33 10.91 -13.69
C GLU A 55 4.44 11.26 -14.89
N SER A 56 3.12 11.09 -14.72
CA SER A 56 2.13 11.49 -15.70
C SER A 56 0.81 11.74 -14.98
N PRO A 57 -0.18 12.41 -15.62
CA PRO A 57 -1.50 12.59 -15.01
C PRO A 57 -2.36 11.34 -15.05
N ALA A 58 -1.91 10.27 -15.70
CA ALA A 58 -2.69 9.05 -15.85
C ALA A 58 -2.92 8.38 -14.50
N GLU A 59 -4.16 7.93 -14.27
CA GLU A 59 -4.57 7.19 -13.08
C GLU A 59 -5.11 5.82 -13.48
N GLU A 60 -5.05 4.88 -12.56
CA GLU A 60 -5.59 3.55 -12.72
C GLU A 60 -6.40 3.20 -11.48
N GLU A 61 -7.61 2.68 -11.67
CA GLU A 61 -8.40 2.16 -10.57
C GLU A 61 -7.96 0.75 -10.23
N GLY A 62 -7.90 0.45 -8.94
CA GLY A 62 -7.55 -0.89 -8.47
C GLY A 62 -8.13 -1.14 -7.09
N TRP A 63 -8.39 -2.41 -6.80
CA TRP A 63 -8.92 -2.81 -5.52
C TRP A 63 -7.84 -2.77 -4.44
N GLU A 64 -8.17 -2.15 -3.30
CA GLU A 64 -7.28 -2.04 -2.16
C GLU A 64 -7.97 -2.52 -0.89
N GLY A 65 -7.17 -3.09 0.00
CA GLY A 65 -7.52 -3.33 1.37
C GLY A 65 -6.43 -2.73 2.24
N CYS A 66 -6.70 -2.61 3.53
CA CYS A 66 -5.75 -2.05 4.46
C CYS A 66 -5.90 -2.71 5.83
N LEU A 67 -4.78 -2.99 6.48
CA LEU A 67 -4.78 -3.59 7.81
C LEU A 67 -5.49 -2.69 8.83
N SER A 68 -5.54 -1.38 8.57
CA SER A 68 -6.26 -0.40 9.41
C SER A 68 -7.76 -0.34 9.12
N VAL A 69 -8.23 -1.01 8.08
CA VAL A 69 -9.65 -1.10 7.69
C VAL A 69 -9.97 -2.58 7.45
N PRO A 70 -9.99 -3.38 8.52
CA PRO A 70 -10.07 -4.83 8.37
C PRO A 70 -11.39 -5.31 7.78
N GLY A 71 -11.31 -6.36 6.96
CA GLY A 71 -12.48 -7.02 6.38
C GLY A 71 -13.09 -6.34 5.17
N LEU A 72 -12.57 -5.20 4.74
CA LEU A 72 -13.15 -4.38 3.67
C LEU A 72 -12.19 -4.22 2.50
N ARG A 73 -12.76 -3.96 1.33
CA ARG A 73 -12.05 -3.63 0.10
C ARG A 73 -12.77 -2.50 -0.63
N GLY A 74 -12.00 -1.70 -1.36
CA GLY A 74 -12.57 -0.62 -2.17
C GLY A 74 -11.77 -0.39 -3.44
N LEU A 75 -12.45 0.15 -4.45
CA LEU A 75 -11.83 0.48 -5.73
C LEU A 75 -11.28 1.90 -5.65
N VAL A 76 -9.97 2.06 -5.77
CA VAL A 76 -9.26 3.31 -5.49
C VAL A 76 -8.51 3.77 -6.73
N PRO A 77 -8.70 5.03 -7.19
CA PRO A 77 -7.86 5.61 -8.24
C PRO A 77 -6.50 6.01 -7.65
N ARG A 78 -5.44 5.68 -8.35
CA ARG A 78 -4.07 6.04 -8.00
C ARG A 78 -3.32 6.44 -9.26
N TRP A 79 -2.30 7.28 -9.12
CA TRP A 79 -1.39 7.52 -10.21
C TRP A 79 -0.80 6.20 -10.70
N LEU A 80 -0.83 6.00 -12.01
CA LEU A 80 -0.30 4.79 -12.63
C LEU A 80 1.21 4.70 -12.50
N SER A 81 1.90 5.84 -12.63
CA SER A 81 3.36 5.92 -12.59
C SER A 81 3.80 7.06 -11.68
N ILE A 82 4.75 6.77 -10.80
CA ILE A 82 5.28 7.76 -9.86
C ILE A 82 6.80 7.69 -9.83
N ALA A 83 7.42 8.81 -9.45
CA ALA A 83 8.79 8.84 -8.95
C ALA A 83 8.70 9.04 -7.44
N TYR A 84 9.46 8.26 -6.69
CA TYR A 84 9.51 8.45 -5.25
C TYR A 84 10.94 8.46 -4.75
N SER A 85 11.15 9.18 -3.65
CA SER A 85 12.47 9.32 -3.04
C SER A 85 12.34 9.36 -1.52
N GLY A 86 13.45 9.15 -0.85
CA GLY A 86 13.56 9.16 0.59
C GLY A 86 14.92 8.58 0.99
N PHE A 87 14.99 8.00 2.18
CA PHE A 87 16.23 7.44 2.72
C PHE A 87 15.99 6.02 3.21
N ASN A 88 17.00 5.17 3.10
CA ASN A 88 16.93 3.83 3.68
C ASN A 88 17.24 3.88 5.18
N ALA A 89 17.26 2.71 5.83
CA ALA A 89 17.50 2.60 7.28
C ALA A 89 18.90 3.07 7.69
N TYR A 90 19.83 3.19 6.74
CA TYR A 90 21.20 3.62 7.00
C TYR A 90 21.43 5.09 6.65
N GLY A 91 20.39 5.79 6.20
CA GLY A 91 20.49 7.20 5.81
C GLY A 91 20.94 7.42 4.37
N ASP A 92 21.07 6.36 3.58
CA ASP A 92 21.42 6.49 2.17
C ASP A 92 20.20 6.90 1.35
N PRO A 93 20.35 7.79 0.35
CA PRO A 93 19.21 8.21 -0.46
C PRO A 93 18.69 7.09 -1.34
N ILE A 94 17.37 7.05 -1.46
CA ILE A 94 16.65 6.18 -2.40
C ILE A 94 15.93 7.07 -3.40
N GLN A 95 16.02 6.73 -4.68
CA GLN A 95 15.28 7.41 -5.74
C GLN A 95 14.88 6.37 -6.78
N ARG A 96 13.57 6.22 -7.02
CA ARG A 96 13.03 5.19 -7.91
C ARG A 96 11.83 5.70 -8.67
N SER A 97 11.57 5.03 -9.81
CA SER A 97 10.31 5.12 -10.54
C SER A 97 9.58 3.81 -10.38
N ALA A 98 8.25 3.88 -10.29
CA ALA A 98 7.41 2.70 -10.16
C ALA A 98 6.11 2.89 -10.92
N THR A 99 5.55 1.77 -11.40
CA THR A 99 4.27 1.75 -12.10
C THR A 99 3.38 0.66 -11.53
N GLY A 100 2.06 0.77 -11.80
CA GLY A 100 1.11 -0.28 -11.46
C GLY A 100 1.01 -0.55 -9.98
N PHE A 101 1.06 -1.82 -9.59
CA PHE A 101 0.88 -2.24 -8.20
C PHE A 101 1.97 -1.65 -7.29
N HIS A 102 3.23 -1.64 -7.73
CA HIS A 102 4.32 -1.05 -6.96
C HIS A 102 4.02 0.43 -6.64
N ALA A 103 3.62 1.21 -7.66
CA ALA A 103 3.25 2.61 -7.45
C ALA A 103 2.07 2.74 -6.49
N ARG A 104 1.08 1.85 -6.60
CA ARG A 104 -0.11 1.85 -5.73
C ARG A 104 0.26 1.62 -4.27
N VAL A 105 1.10 0.63 -3.99
CA VAL A 105 1.52 0.32 -2.62
C VAL A 105 2.25 1.50 -2.00
N VAL A 106 3.18 2.12 -2.73
CA VAL A 106 3.92 3.28 -2.21
C VAL A 106 2.98 4.44 -1.89
N GLN A 107 2.03 4.74 -2.77
CA GLN A 107 1.05 5.81 -2.54
C GLN A 107 0.16 5.50 -1.34
N HIS A 108 -0.32 4.26 -1.22
CA HIS A 108 -1.16 3.83 -0.12
C HIS A 108 -0.45 4.00 1.23
N GLU A 109 0.80 3.54 1.33
CA GLU A 109 1.55 3.62 2.59
C GLU A 109 1.92 5.05 2.94
N CYS A 110 2.32 5.85 1.95
CA CYS A 110 2.67 7.25 2.20
C CYS A 110 1.44 8.08 2.60
N ASP A 111 0.24 7.72 2.13
CA ASP A 111 -0.99 8.39 2.57
C ASP A 111 -1.18 8.28 4.08
N HIS A 112 -0.80 7.16 4.69
CA HIS A 112 -0.91 6.99 6.15
C HIS A 112 -0.11 8.05 6.91
N LEU A 113 1.00 8.53 6.34
CA LEU A 113 1.83 9.55 6.99
C LEU A 113 1.10 10.89 7.07
N ASP A 114 0.14 11.12 6.19
CA ASP A 114 -0.70 12.32 6.15
C ASP A 114 -2.08 12.09 6.77
N GLY A 115 -2.28 10.94 7.42
CA GLY A 115 -3.56 10.59 8.04
C GLY A 115 -4.63 10.19 7.05
N VAL A 116 -4.27 9.77 5.85
CA VAL A 116 -5.21 9.41 4.79
C VAL A 116 -5.33 7.88 4.69
N LEU A 117 -6.58 7.39 4.78
CA LEU A 117 -6.92 5.99 4.53
C LEU A 117 -7.54 5.87 3.14
N TYR A 118 -7.42 4.68 2.53
CA TYR A 118 -7.83 4.52 1.13
C TYR A 118 -9.28 4.89 0.84
N PRO A 119 -10.27 4.68 1.75
CA PRO A 119 -11.64 5.11 1.45
C PRO A 119 -11.77 6.62 1.19
N MET A 120 -10.86 7.42 1.75
CA MET A 120 -10.84 8.87 1.52
C MET A 120 -10.43 9.23 0.09
N ARG A 121 -9.79 8.32 -0.63
CA ARG A 121 -9.38 8.50 -2.03
C ARG A 121 -10.40 7.94 -3.02
N MET A 122 -11.40 7.20 -2.55
CA MET A 122 -12.40 6.60 -3.41
C MET A 122 -13.32 7.65 -4.02
N THR A 123 -13.67 7.44 -5.29
CA THR A 123 -14.59 8.32 -6.02
C THR A 123 -15.99 7.73 -6.16
N ASP A 124 -16.14 6.43 -5.88
CA ASP A 124 -17.43 5.73 -6.00
C ASP A 124 -17.58 4.75 -4.82
N MET A 125 -18.32 5.16 -3.81
CA MET A 125 -18.52 4.35 -2.60
C MET A 125 -19.38 3.11 -2.85
N SER A 126 -20.04 2.98 -3.99
CA SER A 126 -20.74 1.75 -4.34
C SER A 126 -19.76 0.60 -4.61
N GLN A 127 -18.48 0.92 -4.84
CA GLN A 127 -17.40 -0.05 -5.05
C GLN A 127 -16.62 -0.31 -3.75
N PHE A 128 -17.30 -0.25 -2.62
CA PHE A 128 -16.73 -0.48 -1.29
C PHE A 128 -17.58 -1.51 -0.56
N GLY A 129 -16.94 -2.55 -0.03
CA GLY A 129 -17.71 -3.60 0.66
C GLY A 129 -16.82 -4.60 1.36
N PHE A 130 -17.46 -5.58 1.96
CA PHE A 130 -16.76 -6.65 2.67
C PHE A 130 -16.01 -7.56 1.69
N THR A 131 -14.76 -7.87 2.03
CA THR A 131 -13.92 -8.77 1.22
C THR A 131 -14.60 -10.12 1.01
N GLU A 132 -15.25 -10.66 2.03
CA GLU A 132 -15.94 -11.96 1.95
C GLU A 132 -17.10 -11.96 0.94
N VAL A 133 -17.66 -10.78 0.64
CA VAL A 133 -18.74 -10.63 -0.34
C VAL A 133 -18.19 -10.35 -1.73
N LEU A 134 -17.20 -9.44 -1.82
CA LEU A 134 -16.64 -9.01 -3.10
C LEU A 134 -15.67 -10.04 -3.68
N PHE A 135 -14.90 -10.69 -2.82
CA PHE A 135 -13.84 -11.62 -3.22
C PHE A 135 -13.89 -12.87 -2.34
N PRO A 136 -14.93 -13.70 -2.47
CA PRO A 136 -15.07 -14.87 -1.61
C PRO A 136 -13.89 -15.86 -1.70
N GLU A 137 -13.16 -15.85 -2.81
CA GLU A 137 -11.97 -16.66 -2.99
C GLU A 137 -10.81 -16.26 -2.07
N LEU A 138 -10.86 -15.06 -1.51
CA LEU A 138 -9.82 -14.56 -0.59
C LEU A 138 -10.16 -14.80 0.89
N VAL A 139 -11.36 -15.33 1.18
CA VAL A 139 -11.78 -15.56 2.57
C VAL A 139 -10.83 -16.56 3.24
N GLY A 140 -10.34 -16.19 4.43
CA GLY A 140 -9.42 -17.01 5.20
C GLY A 140 -7.95 -16.81 4.87
N ARG A 141 -7.63 -15.97 3.87
CA ARG A 141 -6.24 -15.68 3.50
C ARG A 141 -5.67 -14.50 4.26
N ASP A 142 -6.49 -13.55 4.63
CA ASP A 142 -6.10 -12.38 5.41
C ASP A 142 -7.33 -11.76 6.08
N ASP A 143 -7.12 -10.73 6.90
CA ASP A 143 -8.14 -10.13 7.75
C ASP A 143 -8.67 -8.78 7.24
N ASP A 144 -8.18 -8.28 6.13
CA ASP A 144 -8.61 -6.96 5.70
C ASP A 144 -9.23 -6.88 4.33
#